data_1002a45d8b162c78f4fbb58cf003f658
#
_entry.id   1002a45d8b162c78f4fbb58cf003f658
#
_cell.length_a   1.000
_cell.length_b   1.000
_cell.length_c   1.000
_cell.angle_alpha   90.00
_cell.angle_beta   90.00
_cell.angle_gamma   90.00
#
_symmetry.space_group_name_H-M   'P 1'
#
loop_
_entity.id
_entity.type
_entity.pdbx_description
1 polymer ?
#
loop_
_entity_poly.entity_id
_entity_poly.type
_entity_poly.pdbx_seq_one_letter_code
_entity_poly.pdbx_strand_id
1 'polypeptide(L)'
;MSLLVTGSIGIDTVETPFGKHDDVIGGSAIYFAYAASFFAPVRLVGVVGEDAPKKIFDVFDGRDVDTGGLEVRKGSKTFRWHGSYVKDMNEAVTVEVDLNVLAERAPKIPENFKDSRYVFLANTHPVLQQEMLGSLKQPKLIVADTMNLWIQTEQAELRKLLKSIHGLVLNDGEARLLTGKKNLIDAARDVLKLGPRFVVIKKGEHGCLMCSERDTFVLPAFPAQKVVDPTGAGDSFAGGMMGYLATQGTFSSATIKRALAFGTVVASYTIADFSLGGLKSTDRDQIDDRWHEFKSAMNF
;
A
#
# COMPACT_ATOMS: atom_id res chain seq x y z
N MET A 1 3.82 -18.73 -1.27
CA MET A 1 2.49 -18.71 -0.59
C MET A 1 1.65 -17.62 -1.22
N SER A 2 0.33 -17.77 -1.31
CA SER A 2 -0.55 -16.83 -2.02
C SER A 2 -0.72 -15.51 -1.26
N LEU A 3 -0.34 -14.40 -1.88
CA LEU A 3 -0.57 -13.02 -1.42
C LEU A 3 -1.65 -12.39 -2.28
N LEU A 4 -2.74 -11.96 -1.66
CA LEU A 4 -3.82 -11.24 -2.35
C LEU A 4 -3.75 -9.76 -1.97
N VAL A 5 -3.91 -8.91 -2.96
CA VAL A 5 -4.14 -7.47 -2.76
C VAL A 5 -5.45 -7.05 -3.40
N THR A 6 -6.13 -6.14 -2.73
CA THR A 6 -7.27 -5.40 -3.28
C THR A 6 -7.14 -3.93 -2.91
N GLY A 7 -7.64 -3.04 -3.76
CA GLY A 7 -7.57 -1.59 -3.58
C GLY A 7 -7.90 -0.85 -4.86
N SER A 8 -7.58 0.43 -4.88
CA SER A 8 -7.81 1.26 -6.06
C SER A 8 -6.88 0.87 -7.22
N ILE A 9 -7.45 0.93 -8.43
CA ILE A 9 -6.74 0.89 -9.72
C ILE A 9 -7.21 2.10 -10.49
N GLY A 10 -6.31 2.97 -10.90
CA GLY A 10 -6.70 4.26 -11.43
C GLY A 10 -5.77 4.86 -12.47
N ILE A 11 -6.20 6.02 -12.89
CA ILE A 11 -5.46 6.91 -13.79
C ILE A 11 -5.20 8.18 -13.02
N ASP A 12 -3.93 8.50 -12.79
CA ASP A 12 -3.52 9.62 -11.96
C ASP A 12 -2.96 10.77 -12.83
N THR A 13 -3.17 11.99 -12.35
CA THR A 13 -2.40 13.18 -12.77
C THR A 13 -1.56 13.59 -11.57
N VAL A 14 -0.24 13.67 -11.75
CA VAL A 14 0.69 14.00 -10.68
C VAL A 14 1.50 15.25 -11.03
N GLU A 15 1.49 16.21 -10.11
CA GLU A 15 2.30 17.42 -10.17
C GLU A 15 3.34 17.44 -9.05
N THR A 16 4.62 17.63 -9.42
CA THR A 16 5.73 17.82 -8.48
C THR A 16 6.61 18.98 -8.95
N PRO A 17 7.59 19.44 -8.15
CA PRO A 17 8.60 20.42 -8.63
C PRO A 17 9.40 19.95 -9.84
N PHE A 18 9.37 18.66 -10.18
CA PHE A 18 10.07 18.08 -11.32
C PHE A 18 9.22 17.98 -12.59
N GLY A 19 7.93 18.28 -12.52
CA GLY A 19 7.03 18.32 -13.67
C GLY A 19 5.63 17.85 -13.34
N LYS A 20 4.79 17.85 -14.39
CA LYS A 20 3.42 17.33 -14.38
C LYS A 20 3.30 16.18 -15.35
N HIS A 21 2.71 15.09 -14.91
CA HIS A 21 2.43 13.92 -15.72
C HIS A 21 0.94 13.59 -15.66
N ASP A 22 0.29 13.69 -16.82
CA ASP A 22 -1.14 13.39 -16.96
C ASP A 22 -1.35 11.92 -17.37
N ASP A 23 -2.48 11.36 -16.97
CA ASP A 23 -2.93 10.01 -17.34
C ASP A 23 -1.89 8.89 -17.06
N VAL A 24 -1.12 9.02 -15.98
CA VAL A 24 -0.22 7.94 -15.56
C VAL A 24 -0.98 6.80 -14.87
N ILE A 25 -0.39 5.61 -14.86
CA ILE A 25 -0.96 4.49 -14.10
C ILE A 25 -0.80 4.78 -12.62
N GLY A 26 -1.89 4.61 -11.87
CA GLY A 26 -1.93 4.81 -10.44
C GLY A 26 -2.85 3.82 -9.72
N GLY A 27 -3.08 4.11 -8.46
CA GLY A 27 -3.90 3.31 -7.58
C GLY A 27 -3.09 2.40 -6.65
N SER A 28 -3.56 2.31 -5.40
CA SER A 28 -2.88 1.61 -4.30
C SER A 28 -2.59 0.13 -4.60
N ALA A 29 -3.54 -0.58 -5.24
CA ALA A 29 -3.36 -1.99 -5.58
C ALA A 29 -2.30 -2.21 -6.66
N ILE A 30 -2.12 -1.26 -7.60
CA ILE A 30 -1.10 -1.35 -8.66
C ILE A 30 0.30 -1.24 -8.08
N TYR A 31 0.59 -0.18 -7.32
CA TYR A 31 1.89 0.01 -6.69
C TYR A 31 2.24 -1.14 -5.75
N PHE A 32 1.27 -1.54 -4.92
CA PHE A 32 1.46 -2.68 -4.03
C PHE A 32 1.77 -3.96 -4.79
N ALA A 33 0.95 -4.34 -5.79
CA ALA A 33 1.12 -5.59 -6.53
C ALA A 33 2.47 -5.63 -7.26
N TYR A 34 2.86 -4.51 -7.88
CA TYR A 34 4.15 -4.42 -8.56
C TYR A 34 5.31 -4.61 -7.58
N ALA A 35 5.30 -3.88 -6.46
CA ALA A 35 6.31 -3.97 -5.42
C ALA A 35 6.39 -5.37 -4.77
N ALA A 36 5.25 -5.98 -4.47
CA ALA A 36 5.19 -7.30 -3.85
C ALA A 36 5.66 -8.41 -4.79
N SER A 37 5.47 -8.26 -6.11
CA SER A 37 5.87 -9.24 -7.12
C SER A 37 7.40 -9.41 -7.27
N PHE A 38 8.21 -8.54 -6.69
CA PHE A 38 9.65 -8.80 -6.54
C PHE A 38 9.97 -9.95 -5.57
N PHE A 39 9.02 -10.31 -4.70
CA PHE A 39 9.23 -11.27 -3.61
C PHE A 39 8.39 -12.54 -3.76
N ALA A 40 7.12 -12.41 -4.11
CA ALA A 40 6.15 -13.50 -4.09
C ALA A 40 5.10 -13.35 -5.18
N PRO A 41 4.46 -14.45 -5.63
CA PRO A 41 3.27 -14.41 -6.49
C PRO A 41 2.16 -13.59 -5.85
N VAL A 42 1.54 -12.71 -6.65
CA VAL A 42 0.47 -11.80 -6.19
C VAL A 42 -0.83 -12.09 -6.94
N ARG A 43 -1.93 -12.15 -6.21
CA ARG A 43 -3.29 -12.20 -6.74
C ARG A 43 -3.93 -10.83 -6.64
N LEU A 44 -4.12 -10.17 -7.76
CA LEU A 44 -4.70 -8.82 -7.83
C LEU A 44 -6.22 -8.92 -7.97
N VAL A 45 -6.94 -8.28 -7.05
CA VAL A 45 -8.40 -8.10 -7.12
C VAL A 45 -8.69 -6.61 -7.15
N GLY A 46 -9.39 -6.17 -8.18
CA GLY A 46 -9.71 -4.76 -8.35
C GLY A 46 -10.76 -4.55 -9.43
N VAL A 47 -11.11 -3.30 -9.65
CA VAL A 47 -12.12 -2.91 -10.63
C VAL A 47 -11.68 -1.69 -11.40
N VAL A 48 -11.95 -1.70 -12.70
CA VAL A 48 -11.77 -0.55 -13.61
C VAL A 48 -13.03 -0.35 -14.45
N GLY A 49 -13.18 0.82 -15.02
CA GLY A 49 -14.24 1.13 -15.98
C GLY A 49 -13.90 0.64 -17.38
N GLU A 50 -14.85 0.77 -18.30
CA GLU A 50 -14.66 0.42 -19.73
C GLU A 50 -13.69 1.35 -20.47
N ASP A 51 -13.40 2.51 -19.87
CA ASP A 51 -12.44 3.51 -20.35
C ASP A 51 -10.99 3.23 -19.90
N ALA A 52 -10.75 2.10 -19.23
CA ALA A 52 -9.42 1.75 -18.74
C ALA A 52 -8.42 1.60 -19.89
N PRO A 53 -7.31 2.35 -19.89
CA PRO A 53 -6.32 2.26 -20.95
C PRO A 53 -5.60 0.92 -20.90
N LYS A 54 -5.23 0.39 -22.08
CA LYS A 54 -4.53 -0.89 -22.24
C LYS A 54 -3.32 -1.05 -21.31
N LYS A 55 -2.58 0.03 -21.06
CA LYS A 55 -1.40 0.04 -20.17
C LYS A 55 -1.68 -0.45 -18.75
N ILE A 56 -2.94 -0.35 -18.24
CA ILE A 56 -3.31 -0.89 -16.91
C ILE A 56 -3.27 -2.43 -16.94
N PHE A 57 -3.64 -3.05 -18.04
CA PHE A 57 -3.61 -4.51 -18.17
C PHE A 57 -2.20 -5.03 -18.44
N ASP A 58 -1.41 -4.31 -19.22
CA ASP A 58 -0.06 -4.71 -19.64
C ASP A 58 1.01 -4.39 -18.54
N VAL A 59 0.65 -3.66 -17.49
CA VAL A 59 1.63 -3.18 -16.48
C VAL A 59 2.37 -4.30 -15.75
N PHE A 60 1.77 -5.46 -15.69
CA PHE A 60 2.33 -6.64 -15.02
C PHE A 60 2.95 -7.66 -15.98
N ASP A 61 3.09 -7.34 -17.27
CA ASP A 61 3.74 -8.23 -18.23
C ASP A 61 5.16 -8.61 -17.74
N GLY A 62 5.43 -9.91 -17.69
CA GLY A 62 6.69 -10.45 -17.18
C GLY A 62 6.81 -10.45 -15.64
N ARG A 63 5.74 -10.11 -14.90
CA ARG A 63 5.68 -10.16 -13.43
C ARG A 63 4.80 -11.32 -12.96
N ASP A 64 5.09 -11.88 -11.80
CA ASP A 64 4.27 -12.93 -11.19
C ASP A 64 3.07 -12.33 -10.46
N VAL A 65 2.16 -11.72 -11.27
CA VAL A 65 0.90 -11.11 -10.81
C VAL A 65 -0.25 -11.73 -11.58
N ASP A 66 -1.12 -12.47 -10.87
CA ASP A 66 -2.34 -13.01 -11.43
C ASP A 66 -3.44 -11.94 -11.41
N THR A 67 -3.80 -11.43 -12.57
CA THR A 67 -4.83 -10.40 -12.79
C THR A 67 -6.23 -10.97 -13.01
N GLY A 68 -6.43 -12.28 -12.81
CA GLY A 68 -7.75 -12.94 -12.97
C GLY A 68 -8.85 -12.39 -12.06
N GLY A 69 -8.50 -11.59 -11.06
CA GLY A 69 -9.45 -10.84 -10.20
C GLY A 69 -9.72 -9.40 -10.64
N LEU A 70 -9.22 -8.97 -11.80
CA LEU A 70 -9.46 -7.63 -12.34
C LEU A 70 -10.81 -7.59 -13.10
N GLU A 71 -11.78 -6.86 -12.56
CA GLU A 71 -13.12 -6.69 -13.13
C GLU A 71 -13.14 -5.43 -14.01
N VAL A 72 -13.65 -5.56 -15.26
CA VAL A 72 -13.97 -4.42 -16.13
C VAL A 72 -15.48 -4.19 -16.11
N ARG A 73 -15.92 -3.01 -15.64
CA ARG A 73 -17.35 -2.67 -15.58
C ARG A 73 -17.77 -1.85 -16.77
N LYS A 74 -18.71 -2.42 -17.55
CA LYS A 74 -19.34 -1.73 -18.67
C LYS A 74 -20.24 -0.60 -18.17
N GLY A 75 -20.20 0.53 -18.85
CA GLY A 75 -20.96 1.73 -18.51
C GLY A 75 -20.40 2.53 -17.34
N SER A 76 -19.31 2.07 -16.72
CA SER A 76 -18.63 2.78 -15.63
C SER A 76 -17.29 3.35 -16.10
N LYS A 77 -16.79 4.37 -15.38
CA LYS A 77 -15.46 4.96 -15.60
C LYS A 77 -14.46 4.46 -14.59
N THR A 78 -13.19 4.44 -14.97
CA THR A 78 -12.07 4.13 -14.10
C THR A 78 -11.84 5.26 -13.09
N PHE A 79 -11.44 4.92 -11.87
CA PHE A 79 -11.02 5.87 -10.83
C PHE A 79 -9.95 6.81 -11.36
N ARG A 80 -10.07 8.10 -11.00
CA ARG A 80 -9.09 9.13 -11.35
C ARG A 80 -8.73 9.95 -10.12
N TRP A 81 -7.46 10.30 -10.03
CA TRP A 81 -6.95 11.18 -8.99
C TRP A 81 -5.96 12.19 -9.56
N HIS A 82 -6.09 13.44 -9.13
CA HIS A 82 -5.13 14.48 -9.44
C HIS A 82 -4.52 14.99 -8.13
N GLY A 83 -3.22 14.77 -7.95
CA GLY A 83 -2.45 15.17 -6.79
C GLY A 83 -1.31 16.12 -7.12
N SER A 84 -1.09 17.08 -6.21
CA SER A 84 0.02 18.04 -6.33
C SER A 84 0.90 17.98 -5.08
N TYR A 85 2.21 17.83 -5.31
CA TYR A 85 3.28 17.84 -4.31
C TYR A 85 4.15 19.08 -4.39
N VAL A 86 3.69 20.14 -5.08
CA VAL A 86 4.49 21.35 -5.31
C VAL A 86 4.87 22.08 -4.03
N LYS A 87 4.03 21.96 -2.97
CA LYS A 87 4.27 22.63 -1.68
C LYS A 87 5.06 21.76 -0.70
N ASP A 88 4.82 20.46 -0.71
CA ASP A 88 5.43 19.51 0.21
C ASP A 88 5.53 18.14 -0.46
N MET A 89 6.74 17.57 -0.52
CA MET A 89 6.96 16.25 -1.10
C MET A 89 6.53 15.09 -0.16
N ASN A 90 6.19 15.36 1.09
CA ASN A 90 5.69 14.36 2.02
C ASN A 90 4.15 14.28 2.05
N GLU A 91 3.45 15.32 1.59
CA GLU A 91 1.99 15.39 1.64
C GLU A 91 1.38 15.92 0.34
N ALA A 92 0.58 15.07 -0.33
CA ALA A 92 -0.16 15.46 -1.51
C ALA A 92 -1.33 16.37 -1.17
N VAL A 93 -1.50 17.42 -1.96
CA VAL A 93 -2.78 18.14 -2.04
C VAL A 93 -3.62 17.48 -3.12
N THR A 94 -4.76 16.90 -2.77
CA THR A 94 -5.73 16.41 -3.75
C THR A 94 -6.37 17.60 -4.45
N VAL A 95 -6.13 17.72 -5.74
CA VAL A 95 -6.72 18.76 -6.60
C VAL A 95 -8.09 18.33 -7.10
N GLU A 96 -8.20 17.06 -7.52
CA GLU A 96 -9.43 16.47 -8.02
C GLU A 96 -9.47 14.97 -7.75
N VAL A 97 -10.65 14.41 -7.52
CA VAL A 97 -10.85 12.98 -7.37
C VAL A 97 -12.21 12.55 -7.93
N ASP A 98 -12.18 11.59 -8.86
CA ASP A 98 -13.34 10.93 -9.41
C ASP A 98 -13.36 9.47 -8.94
N LEU A 99 -14.18 9.15 -7.96
CA LEU A 99 -14.25 7.79 -7.41
C LEU A 99 -14.75 6.78 -8.45
N ASN A 100 -15.72 7.15 -9.31
CA ASN A 100 -16.22 6.30 -10.38
C ASN A 100 -16.52 4.86 -9.89
N VAL A 101 -15.90 3.83 -10.49
CA VAL A 101 -16.07 2.42 -10.10
C VAL A 101 -15.80 2.14 -8.62
N LEU A 102 -15.00 2.95 -7.94
CA LEU A 102 -14.71 2.78 -6.51
C LEU A 102 -15.87 3.21 -5.59
N ALA A 103 -16.82 4.02 -6.10
CA ALA A 103 -18.05 4.38 -5.40
C ALA A 103 -19.16 3.33 -5.56
N GLU A 104 -18.93 2.29 -6.32
CA GLU A 104 -19.87 1.21 -6.58
C GLU A 104 -19.67 0.04 -5.60
N ARG A 105 -20.11 -1.16 -5.99
CA ARG A 105 -19.93 -2.39 -5.20
C ARG A 105 -18.48 -2.89 -5.20
N ALA A 106 -18.11 -3.71 -4.23
CA ALA A 106 -16.83 -4.41 -4.21
C ALA A 106 -16.63 -5.29 -5.47
N PRO A 107 -15.39 -5.43 -5.96
CA PRO A 107 -15.07 -6.41 -6.99
C PRO A 107 -15.23 -7.83 -6.44
N LYS A 108 -15.56 -8.79 -7.32
CA LYS A 108 -15.69 -10.19 -6.91
C LYS A 108 -14.32 -10.85 -6.78
N ILE A 109 -14.10 -11.54 -5.67
CA ILE A 109 -12.91 -12.39 -5.50
C ILE A 109 -13.16 -13.71 -6.25
N PRO A 110 -12.31 -14.09 -7.22
CA PRO A 110 -12.39 -15.39 -7.89
C PRO A 110 -12.31 -16.54 -6.88
N GLU A 111 -13.00 -17.67 -7.17
CA GLU A 111 -13.04 -18.81 -6.24
C GLU A 111 -11.65 -19.35 -5.91
N ASN A 112 -10.76 -19.41 -6.91
CA ASN A 112 -9.37 -19.84 -6.77
C ASN A 112 -8.46 -18.82 -6.02
N PHE A 113 -8.97 -17.61 -5.67
CA PHE A 113 -8.26 -16.63 -4.87
C PHE A 113 -8.71 -16.63 -3.40
N LYS A 114 -9.86 -17.23 -3.10
CA LYS A 114 -10.45 -17.22 -1.75
C LYS A 114 -9.63 -17.96 -0.69
N ASP A 115 -8.70 -18.82 -1.09
CA ASP A 115 -7.76 -19.52 -0.22
C ASP A 115 -6.48 -18.74 0.08
N SER A 116 -6.41 -17.46 -0.30
CA SER A 116 -5.24 -16.62 -0.08
C SER A 116 -4.91 -16.50 1.39
N ARG A 117 -3.64 -16.82 1.72
CA ARG A 117 -3.17 -16.88 3.11
C ARG A 117 -2.71 -15.53 3.65
N TYR A 118 -2.21 -14.68 2.78
CA TYR A 118 -1.75 -13.32 3.05
C TYR A 118 -2.62 -12.35 2.28
N VAL A 119 -3.14 -11.35 2.97
CA VAL A 119 -4.09 -10.41 2.39
C VAL A 119 -3.69 -8.99 2.75
N PHE A 120 -3.62 -8.13 1.74
CA PHE A 120 -3.51 -6.70 1.93
C PHE A 120 -4.76 -6.01 1.37
N LEU A 121 -5.47 -5.33 2.26
CA LEU A 121 -6.62 -4.51 1.92
C LEU A 121 -6.11 -3.08 1.71
N ALA A 122 -5.65 -2.79 0.48
CA ALA A 122 -5.15 -1.47 0.13
C ALA A 122 -6.30 -0.46 0.06
N ASN A 123 -5.95 0.81 0.03
CA ASN A 123 -6.86 1.92 0.19
C ASN A 123 -8.11 1.84 -0.70
N THR A 124 -9.27 1.69 -0.06
CA THR A 124 -10.62 1.82 -0.62
C THR A 124 -11.62 2.00 0.51
N HIS A 125 -12.90 2.15 0.19
CA HIS A 125 -13.96 2.33 1.19
C HIS A 125 -13.99 1.16 2.21
N PRO A 126 -14.00 1.42 3.53
CA PRO A 126 -13.92 0.37 4.56
C PRO A 126 -15.01 -0.70 4.48
N VAL A 127 -16.22 -0.37 4.02
CA VAL A 127 -17.29 -1.35 3.80
C VAL A 127 -16.88 -2.35 2.72
N LEU A 128 -16.30 -1.88 1.60
CA LEU A 128 -15.84 -2.74 0.52
C LEU A 128 -14.70 -3.64 0.97
N GLN A 129 -13.76 -3.12 1.78
CA GLN A 129 -12.69 -3.93 2.39
C GLN A 129 -13.26 -5.04 3.29
N GLN A 130 -14.32 -4.76 4.08
CA GLN A 130 -14.98 -5.76 4.93
C GLN A 130 -15.71 -6.83 4.10
N GLU A 131 -16.44 -6.44 3.05
CA GLU A 131 -17.12 -7.36 2.14
C GLU A 131 -16.14 -8.33 1.48
N MET A 132 -15.02 -7.82 1.01
CA MET A 132 -13.97 -8.64 0.40
C MET A 132 -13.34 -9.58 1.40
N LEU A 133 -13.03 -9.11 2.61
CA LEU A 133 -12.51 -9.94 3.69
C LEU A 133 -13.47 -11.09 4.06
N GLY A 134 -14.78 -10.81 4.11
CA GLY A 134 -15.83 -11.80 4.37
C GLY A 134 -15.93 -12.91 3.32
N SER A 135 -15.36 -12.69 2.12
CA SER A 135 -15.35 -13.69 1.03
C SER A 135 -14.15 -14.65 1.10
N LEU A 136 -13.17 -14.41 1.97
CA LEU A 136 -11.92 -15.16 2.06
C LEU A 136 -12.02 -16.34 3.05
N LYS A 137 -11.30 -17.44 2.74
CA LYS A 137 -11.25 -18.66 3.55
C LYS A 137 -10.02 -18.64 4.47
N GLN A 138 -10.18 -18.19 5.71
CA GLN A 138 -9.17 -18.29 6.79
C GLN A 138 -7.77 -17.75 6.42
N PRO A 139 -7.63 -16.47 6.06
CA PRO A 139 -6.33 -15.87 5.84
C PRO A 139 -5.48 -15.90 7.14
N LYS A 140 -4.17 -16.11 6.97
CA LYS A 140 -3.21 -16.20 8.07
C LYS A 140 -2.77 -14.82 8.58
N LEU A 141 -2.63 -13.88 7.63
CA LEU A 141 -2.28 -12.50 7.90
C LEU A 141 -3.13 -11.58 7.05
N ILE A 142 -3.78 -10.63 7.70
CA ILE A 142 -4.57 -9.57 7.09
C ILE A 142 -3.98 -8.26 7.55
N VAL A 143 -3.52 -7.45 6.59
CA VAL A 143 -3.05 -6.09 6.83
C VAL A 143 -3.88 -5.15 5.96
N ALA A 144 -4.20 -3.99 6.49
CA ALA A 144 -4.90 -2.95 5.72
C ALA A 144 -4.15 -1.63 5.79
N ASP A 145 -4.42 -0.77 4.84
CA ASP A 145 -4.20 0.67 4.97
C ASP A 145 -5.51 1.45 4.91
N THR A 146 -5.41 2.75 5.07
CA THR A 146 -6.52 3.69 5.03
C THR A 146 -6.02 5.04 4.52
N MET A 147 -6.92 6.03 4.43
CA MET A 147 -6.56 7.41 4.11
C MET A 147 -7.44 8.41 4.87
N ASN A 148 -7.03 9.68 4.82
CA ASN A 148 -7.72 10.79 5.50
C ASN A 148 -9.22 10.82 5.22
N LEU A 149 -9.64 10.61 3.96
CA LEU A 149 -11.05 10.61 3.57
C LEU A 149 -11.86 9.64 4.44
N TRP A 150 -11.46 8.37 4.52
CA TRP A 150 -12.21 7.34 5.26
C TRP A 150 -12.15 7.54 6.77
N ILE A 151 -11.03 8.06 7.29
CA ILE A 151 -10.90 8.40 8.70
C ILE A 151 -11.91 9.49 9.08
N GLN A 152 -12.16 10.45 8.18
CA GLN A 152 -13.07 11.57 8.43
C GLN A 152 -14.55 11.22 8.16
N THR A 153 -14.83 10.48 7.09
CA THR A 153 -16.22 10.26 6.64
C THR A 153 -16.80 8.91 7.07
N GLU A 154 -15.94 7.87 7.24
CA GLU A 154 -16.36 6.49 7.46
C GLU A 154 -15.76 5.88 8.74
N GLN A 155 -15.57 6.68 9.76
CA GLN A 155 -14.88 6.28 11.00
C GLN A 155 -15.51 5.06 11.67
N ALA A 156 -16.85 4.94 11.66
CA ALA A 156 -17.57 3.82 12.27
C ALA A 156 -17.26 2.50 11.55
N GLU A 157 -17.26 2.50 10.22
CA GLU A 157 -16.98 1.33 9.40
C GLU A 157 -15.49 0.97 9.44
N LEU A 158 -14.61 1.98 9.44
CA LEU A 158 -13.18 1.77 9.64
C LEU A 158 -12.90 1.07 10.98
N ARG A 159 -13.53 1.51 12.07
CA ARG A 159 -13.40 0.87 13.40
C ARG A 159 -13.91 -0.58 13.43
N LYS A 160 -14.92 -0.94 12.61
CA LYS A 160 -15.35 -2.33 12.46
C LYS A 160 -14.30 -3.16 11.72
N LEU A 161 -13.75 -2.63 10.62
CA LEU A 161 -12.66 -3.28 9.86
C LEU A 161 -11.44 -3.55 10.75
N LEU A 162 -11.01 -2.57 11.55
CA LEU A 162 -9.84 -2.68 12.42
C LEU A 162 -9.92 -3.86 13.39
N LYS A 163 -11.13 -4.27 13.83
CA LYS A 163 -11.33 -5.45 14.68
C LYS A 163 -11.10 -6.78 13.95
N SER A 164 -11.09 -6.77 12.63
CA SER A 164 -11.01 -7.97 11.78
C SER A 164 -9.65 -8.16 11.12
N ILE A 165 -8.70 -7.23 11.33
CA ILE A 165 -7.37 -7.26 10.72
C ILE A 165 -6.27 -7.50 11.77
N HIS A 166 -5.11 -7.96 11.30
CA HIS A 166 -3.95 -8.21 12.16
C HIS A 166 -3.00 -7.02 12.23
N GLY A 167 -2.90 -6.23 11.16
CA GLY A 167 -2.02 -5.07 11.10
C GLY A 167 -2.65 -3.90 10.36
N LEU A 168 -2.31 -2.69 10.77
CA LEU A 168 -2.66 -1.45 10.07
C LEU A 168 -1.38 -0.74 9.66
N VAL A 169 -1.34 -0.29 8.40
CA VAL A 169 -0.28 0.58 7.86
C VAL A 169 -0.93 1.93 7.55
N LEU A 170 -0.37 3.01 8.06
CA LEU A 170 -0.90 4.36 7.83
C LEU A 170 0.25 5.37 7.93
N ASN A 171 0.03 6.61 7.47
CA ASN A 171 1.00 7.67 7.67
C ASN A 171 0.82 8.36 9.04
N ASP A 172 1.73 9.24 9.40
CA ASP A 172 1.71 9.92 10.71
C ASP A 172 0.57 10.94 10.84
N GLY A 173 0.18 11.60 9.74
CA GLY A 173 -1.00 12.46 9.68
C GLY A 173 -2.29 11.67 9.92
N GLU A 174 -2.45 10.55 9.24
CA GLU A 174 -3.56 9.60 9.40
C GLU A 174 -3.64 9.05 10.83
N ALA A 175 -2.49 8.70 11.42
CA ALA A 175 -2.42 8.20 12.79
C ALA A 175 -2.91 9.26 13.80
N ARG A 176 -2.47 10.51 13.63
CA ARG A 176 -2.93 11.64 14.44
C ARG A 176 -4.43 11.90 14.24
N LEU A 177 -4.89 11.88 12.99
CA LEU A 177 -6.29 12.12 12.63
C LEU A 177 -7.21 11.05 13.23
N LEU A 178 -6.84 9.77 13.12
CA LEU A 178 -7.62 8.64 13.62
C LEU A 178 -7.76 8.63 15.15
N THR A 179 -6.72 9.09 15.85
CA THR A 179 -6.63 8.95 17.32
C THR A 179 -6.78 10.26 18.08
N GLY A 180 -6.61 11.42 17.43
CA GLY A 180 -6.54 12.73 18.06
C GLY A 180 -5.25 12.96 18.85
N LYS A 181 -4.26 12.07 18.78
CA LYS A 181 -3.00 12.15 19.52
C LYS A 181 -1.93 12.88 18.71
N LYS A 182 -1.20 13.78 19.35
CA LYS A 182 -0.03 14.44 18.74
C LYS A 182 1.22 13.54 18.75
N ASN A 183 1.44 12.82 19.85
CA ASN A 183 2.56 11.89 19.99
C ASN A 183 2.26 10.58 19.24
N LEU A 184 3.19 10.13 18.39
CA LEU A 184 2.99 8.94 17.54
C LEU A 184 3.02 7.63 18.32
N ILE A 185 3.73 7.56 19.45
CA ILE A 185 3.71 6.36 20.32
C ILE A 185 2.33 6.23 20.97
N ASP A 186 1.74 7.34 21.42
CA ASP A 186 0.40 7.33 22.00
C ASP A 186 -0.65 7.02 20.91
N ALA A 187 -0.49 7.60 19.71
CA ALA A 187 -1.34 7.28 18.56
C ALA A 187 -1.27 5.79 18.23
N ALA A 188 -0.07 5.21 18.13
CA ALA A 188 0.12 3.80 17.85
C ALA A 188 -0.56 2.90 18.91
N ARG A 189 -0.40 3.22 20.19
CA ARG A 189 -1.05 2.49 21.28
C ARG A 189 -2.57 2.57 21.24
N ASP A 190 -3.12 3.73 20.84
CA ASP A 190 -4.57 3.88 20.70
C ASP A 190 -5.09 3.13 19.46
N VAL A 191 -4.34 3.07 18.36
CA VAL A 191 -4.68 2.22 17.21
C VAL A 191 -4.73 0.74 17.61
N LEU A 192 -3.76 0.24 18.39
CA LEU A 192 -3.76 -1.16 18.85
C LEU A 192 -5.02 -1.50 19.67
N LYS A 193 -5.54 -0.56 20.46
CA LYS A 193 -6.81 -0.75 21.21
C LYS A 193 -8.04 -0.88 20.31
N LEU A 194 -7.95 -0.47 19.04
CA LEU A 194 -9.04 -0.60 18.07
C LEU A 194 -9.15 -1.99 17.45
N GLY A 195 -8.11 -2.87 17.63
CA GLY A 195 -8.16 -4.26 17.19
C GLY A 195 -6.88 -4.83 16.58
N PRO A 196 -6.09 -4.08 15.79
CA PRO A 196 -4.86 -4.62 15.19
C PRO A 196 -3.85 -5.08 16.23
N ARG A 197 -3.09 -6.14 15.91
CA ARG A 197 -2.01 -6.67 16.77
C ARG A 197 -0.70 -5.89 16.60
N PHE A 198 -0.55 -5.21 15.47
CA PHE A 198 0.55 -4.30 15.21
C PHE A 198 0.10 -3.13 14.32
N VAL A 199 0.78 -2.03 14.44
CA VAL A 199 0.60 -0.85 13.59
C VAL A 199 1.95 -0.39 13.06
N VAL A 200 1.98 0.00 11.79
CA VAL A 200 3.14 0.62 11.14
C VAL A 200 2.75 2.05 10.75
N ILE A 201 3.44 3.02 11.32
CA ILE A 201 3.26 4.44 11.02
C ILE A 201 4.41 4.90 10.12
N LYS A 202 4.09 5.19 8.87
CA LYS A 202 5.01 5.78 7.88
C LYS A 202 5.19 7.26 8.17
N LYS A 203 6.42 7.78 8.02
CA LYS A 203 6.75 9.18 8.35
C LYS A 203 7.57 9.84 7.22
N GLY A 204 7.31 9.48 5.97
CA GLY A 204 8.02 10.00 4.81
C GLY A 204 9.53 9.88 4.95
N GLU A 205 10.25 10.98 4.79
CA GLU A 205 11.71 11.07 4.90
C GLU A 205 12.27 10.68 6.28
N HIS A 206 11.42 10.59 7.31
CA HIS A 206 11.80 10.17 8.66
C HIS A 206 11.59 8.67 8.91
N GLY A 207 11.31 7.88 7.86
CA GLY A 207 11.19 6.42 7.93
C GLY A 207 9.87 5.93 8.50
N CYS A 208 9.90 4.95 9.40
CA CYS A 208 8.68 4.39 9.99
C CYS A 208 8.85 4.00 11.47
N LEU A 209 7.70 3.92 12.14
CA LEU A 209 7.54 3.41 13.50
C LEU A 209 6.61 2.20 13.46
N MET A 210 7.00 1.07 14.03
CA MET A 210 6.12 -0.07 14.27
C MET A 210 5.90 -0.26 15.76
N CYS A 211 4.65 -0.44 16.15
CA CYS A 211 4.28 -0.80 17.52
C CYS A 211 3.41 -2.06 17.53
N SER A 212 3.63 -2.90 18.53
CA SER A 212 2.78 -4.02 18.94
C SER A 212 2.62 -3.98 20.46
N GLU A 213 1.90 -4.94 21.04
CA GLU A 213 1.85 -5.05 22.52
C GLU A 213 3.23 -5.23 23.16
N ARG A 214 4.16 -5.90 22.47
CA ARG A 214 5.46 -6.31 23.03
C ARG A 214 6.63 -5.47 22.55
N ASP A 215 6.53 -4.94 21.33
CA ASP A 215 7.66 -4.32 20.64
C ASP A 215 7.32 -2.92 20.16
N THR A 216 8.28 -2.03 20.28
CA THR A 216 8.32 -0.77 19.54
C THR A 216 9.61 -0.74 18.73
N PHE A 217 9.52 -0.44 17.45
CA PHE A 217 10.65 -0.45 16.55
C PHE A 217 10.62 0.77 15.63
N VAL A 218 11.77 1.40 15.44
CA VAL A 218 11.94 2.57 14.57
C VAL A 218 12.93 2.21 13.48
N LEU A 219 12.62 2.58 12.24
CA LEU A 219 13.49 2.40 11.10
C LEU A 219 13.60 3.74 10.36
N PRO A 220 14.81 4.25 10.03
CA PRO A 220 14.97 5.45 9.21
C PRO A 220 14.47 5.20 7.78
N ALA A 221 14.28 6.27 7.02
CA ALA A 221 14.11 6.15 5.57
C ALA A 221 15.45 5.76 4.92
N PHE A 222 15.39 5.15 3.73
CA PHE A 222 16.59 5.01 2.90
C PHE A 222 17.04 6.41 2.43
N PRO A 223 18.32 6.76 2.51
CA PRO A 223 18.82 8.10 2.17
C PRO A 223 18.79 8.33 0.66
N ALA A 224 17.63 8.70 0.13
CA ALA A 224 17.45 9.01 -1.28
C ALA A 224 18.04 10.38 -1.63
N GLN A 225 18.87 10.45 -2.67
CA GLN A 225 19.46 11.71 -3.13
C GLN A 225 18.44 12.62 -3.84
N LYS A 226 17.40 12.03 -4.44
CA LYS A 226 16.37 12.73 -5.19
C LYS A 226 15.02 12.06 -4.98
N VAL A 227 14.01 12.88 -4.71
CA VAL A 227 12.60 12.48 -4.67
C VAL A 227 11.92 13.17 -5.83
N VAL A 228 11.48 12.39 -6.83
CA VAL A 228 10.85 12.91 -8.06
C VAL A 228 9.34 12.90 -7.94
N ASP A 229 8.78 11.76 -7.52
CA ASP A 229 7.34 11.55 -7.34
C ASP A 229 7.11 10.60 -6.14
N PRO A 230 6.57 11.10 -5.01
CA PRO A 230 6.28 10.26 -3.84
C PRO A 230 4.97 9.47 -3.95
N THR A 231 4.20 9.61 -5.05
CA THR A 231 2.96 8.88 -5.26
C THR A 231 3.20 7.37 -5.25
N GLY A 232 2.39 6.65 -4.48
CA GLY A 232 2.49 5.19 -4.38
C GLY A 232 3.68 4.69 -3.54
N ALA A 233 4.51 5.58 -2.96
CA ALA A 233 5.61 5.16 -2.08
C ALA A 233 5.11 4.36 -0.86
N GLY A 234 4.01 4.79 -0.27
CA GLY A 234 3.35 4.08 0.84
C GLY A 234 2.83 2.71 0.45
N ASP A 235 2.23 2.59 -0.73
CA ASP A 235 1.71 1.34 -1.26
C ASP A 235 2.83 0.38 -1.63
N SER A 236 3.90 0.90 -2.24
CA SER A 236 5.11 0.14 -2.57
C SER A 236 5.85 -0.33 -1.32
N PHE A 237 5.91 0.50 -0.27
CA PHE A 237 6.40 0.11 1.04
C PHE A 237 5.60 -1.10 1.57
N ALA A 238 4.27 -1.02 1.55
CA ALA A 238 3.41 -2.11 1.99
C ALA A 238 3.57 -3.36 1.11
N GLY A 239 3.73 -3.18 -0.20
CA GLY A 239 4.01 -4.26 -1.16
C GLY A 239 5.32 -4.98 -0.87
N GLY A 240 6.42 -4.26 -0.68
CA GLY A 240 7.71 -4.83 -0.31
C GLY A 240 7.67 -5.55 1.04
N MET A 241 7.03 -4.94 2.04
CA MET A 241 6.83 -5.53 3.36
C MET A 241 6.03 -6.83 3.28
N MET A 242 4.86 -6.82 2.66
CA MET A 242 3.97 -7.98 2.60
C MET A 242 4.48 -9.06 1.65
N GLY A 243 5.11 -8.67 0.55
CA GLY A 243 5.77 -9.60 -0.38
C GLY A 243 6.85 -10.41 0.34
N TYR A 244 7.73 -9.73 1.10
CA TYR A 244 8.72 -10.42 1.93
C TYR A 244 8.06 -11.32 2.98
N LEU A 245 7.06 -10.82 3.75
CA LEU A 245 6.36 -11.61 4.76
C LEU A 245 5.71 -12.87 4.19
N ALA A 246 5.18 -12.80 2.97
CA ALA A 246 4.56 -13.94 2.30
C ALA A 246 5.55 -15.08 2.01
N THR A 247 6.85 -14.80 1.91
CA THR A 247 7.89 -15.83 1.73
C THR A 247 8.32 -16.52 3.03
N GLN A 248 8.14 -15.86 4.19
CA GLN A 248 8.75 -16.32 5.44
C GLN A 248 7.92 -17.35 6.23
N GLY A 249 6.62 -17.40 6.03
CA GLY A 249 5.74 -18.34 6.74
C GLY A 249 5.55 -18.09 8.24
N THR A 250 6.34 -17.21 8.85
CA THR A 250 6.28 -16.85 10.29
C THR A 250 6.21 -15.34 10.49
N PHE A 251 5.65 -14.91 11.63
CA PHE A 251 5.45 -13.49 12.00
C PHE A 251 6.16 -13.19 13.32
N SER A 252 7.46 -13.46 13.38
CA SER A 252 8.28 -13.02 14.52
C SER A 252 8.55 -11.52 14.42
N SER A 253 8.86 -10.89 15.54
CA SER A 253 9.32 -9.51 15.58
C SER A 253 10.52 -9.26 14.64
N ALA A 254 11.47 -10.19 14.60
CA ALA A 254 12.63 -10.13 13.71
C ALA A 254 12.21 -10.19 12.22
N THR A 255 11.22 -11.03 11.88
CA THR A 255 10.71 -11.14 10.51
C THR A 255 9.99 -9.85 10.08
N ILE A 256 9.17 -9.28 10.97
CA ILE A 256 8.48 -8.00 10.69
C ILE A 256 9.50 -6.86 10.52
N LYS A 257 10.51 -6.74 11.39
CA LYS A 257 11.57 -5.74 11.27
C LYS A 257 12.28 -5.80 9.91
N ARG A 258 12.61 -7.01 9.46
CA ARG A 258 13.25 -7.23 8.16
C ARG A 258 12.31 -6.89 7.00
N ALA A 259 11.03 -7.22 7.12
CA ALA A 259 10.01 -6.87 6.15
C ALA A 259 9.84 -5.33 6.00
N LEU A 260 9.87 -4.59 7.11
CA LEU A 260 9.85 -3.12 7.08
C LEU A 260 11.07 -2.55 6.35
N ALA A 261 12.26 -3.15 6.54
CA ALA A 261 13.46 -2.71 5.83
C ALA A 261 13.33 -2.93 4.31
N PHE A 262 12.79 -4.08 3.86
CA PHE A 262 12.49 -4.31 2.45
C PHE A 262 11.43 -3.34 1.93
N GLY A 263 10.38 -3.06 2.68
CA GLY A 263 9.38 -2.03 2.34
C GLY A 263 10.02 -0.66 2.13
N THR A 264 10.92 -0.25 3.03
CA THR A 264 11.67 1.02 2.93
C THR A 264 12.54 1.07 1.68
N VAL A 265 13.25 -0.02 1.39
CA VAL A 265 14.11 -0.12 0.19
C VAL A 265 13.28 -0.04 -1.09
N VAL A 266 12.16 -0.77 -1.19
CA VAL A 266 11.30 -0.73 -2.37
C VAL A 266 10.69 0.66 -2.56
N ALA A 267 10.20 1.30 -1.50
CA ALA A 267 9.68 2.67 -1.57
C ALA A 267 10.73 3.66 -2.08
N SER A 268 12.02 3.46 -1.76
CA SER A 268 13.09 4.33 -2.24
C SER A 268 13.33 4.26 -3.75
N TYR A 269 12.94 3.17 -4.41
CA TYR A 269 12.90 3.08 -5.87
C TYR A 269 11.68 3.79 -6.44
N THR A 270 10.50 3.63 -5.80
CA THR A 270 9.26 4.28 -6.26
C THR A 270 9.42 5.79 -6.37
N ILE A 271 9.99 6.44 -5.34
CA ILE A 271 10.13 7.90 -5.31
C ILE A 271 11.16 8.47 -6.28
N ALA A 272 11.95 7.63 -6.95
CA ALA A 272 13.04 8.07 -7.82
C ALA A 272 12.58 8.53 -9.22
N ASP A 273 11.35 8.16 -9.62
CA ASP A 273 10.78 8.47 -10.94
C ASP A 273 9.25 8.58 -10.85
N PHE A 274 8.60 9.12 -11.88
CA PHE A 274 7.15 9.22 -11.94
C PHE A 274 6.46 7.85 -12.07
N SER A 275 5.30 7.73 -11.39
CA SER A 275 4.48 6.51 -11.42
C SER A 275 5.32 5.26 -11.08
N LEU A 276 5.22 4.21 -11.88
CA LEU A 276 5.99 2.98 -11.71
C LEU A 276 7.38 3.00 -12.34
N GLY A 277 7.86 4.13 -12.86
CA GLY A 277 9.14 4.25 -13.59
C GLY A 277 10.32 3.70 -12.78
N GLY A 278 10.46 4.12 -11.53
CA GLY A 278 11.53 3.66 -10.65
C GLY A 278 11.45 2.16 -10.33
N LEU A 279 10.24 1.61 -10.15
CA LEU A 279 10.07 0.17 -9.93
C LEU A 279 10.32 -0.66 -11.19
N LYS A 280 9.94 -0.13 -12.37
CA LYS A 280 10.15 -0.81 -13.67
C LYS A 280 11.62 -0.88 -14.06
N SER A 281 12.43 0.10 -13.62
CA SER A 281 13.88 0.14 -13.86
C SER A 281 14.70 -0.67 -12.86
N THR A 282 14.04 -1.43 -11.98
CA THR A 282 14.68 -2.18 -10.89
C THR A 282 14.32 -3.67 -10.96
N ASP A 283 15.22 -4.49 -10.42
CA ASP A 283 15.04 -5.94 -10.28
C ASP A 283 15.24 -6.39 -8.82
N ARG A 284 15.09 -7.69 -8.59
CA ARG A 284 15.24 -8.28 -7.27
C ARG A 284 16.65 -8.18 -6.72
N ASP A 285 17.66 -8.36 -7.54
CA ASP A 285 19.06 -8.33 -7.12
C ASP A 285 19.45 -6.93 -6.66
N GLN A 286 19.02 -5.89 -7.39
CA GLN A 286 19.22 -4.49 -7.00
C GLN A 286 18.52 -4.15 -5.68
N ILE A 287 17.33 -4.73 -5.42
CA ILE A 287 16.63 -4.55 -4.14
C ILE A 287 17.43 -5.20 -3.01
N ASP A 288 17.96 -6.41 -3.21
CA ASP A 288 18.77 -7.10 -2.22
C ASP A 288 20.09 -6.38 -1.94
N ASP A 289 20.76 -5.84 -2.96
CA ASP A 289 21.98 -5.03 -2.82
C ASP A 289 21.69 -3.75 -2.01
N ARG A 290 20.63 -3.03 -2.35
CA ARG A 290 20.23 -1.82 -1.60
C ARG A 290 19.79 -2.15 -0.17
N TRP A 291 19.19 -3.32 0.06
CA TRP A 291 18.87 -3.77 1.41
C TRP A 291 20.17 -4.03 2.22
N HIS A 292 21.20 -4.59 1.62
CA HIS A 292 22.50 -4.78 2.27
C HIS A 292 23.19 -3.47 2.59
N GLU A 293 23.16 -2.49 1.68
CA GLU A 293 23.62 -1.12 1.89
C GLU A 293 22.88 -0.48 3.08
N PHE A 294 21.55 -0.52 3.06
CA PHE A 294 20.71 0.04 4.12
C PHE A 294 21.00 -0.60 5.48
N LYS A 295 21.12 -1.91 5.53
CA LYS A 295 21.50 -2.64 6.75
C LYS A 295 22.88 -2.21 7.25
N SER A 296 23.87 -2.06 6.36
CA SER A 296 25.20 -1.63 6.73
C SER A 296 25.22 -0.21 7.31
N ALA A 297 24.44 0.70 6.74
CA ALA A 297 24.31 2.07 7.23
C ALA A 297 23.70 2.18 8.64
N MET A 298 23.00 1.14 9.10
CA MET A 298 22.36 1.09 10.44
C MET A 298 23.17 0.31 11.49
N ASN A 299 24.28 -0.33 11.09
CA ASN A 299 25.14 -1.05 12.04
C ASN A 299 26.03 -0.05 12.79
N PHE A 300 26.04 -0.14 14.12
CA PHE A 300 26.90 0.61 15.02
C PHE A 300 28.08 -0.24 15.47
#